data_238906777b5ae18eaba552b0eb14765d
#
_entry.id   238906777b5ae18eaba552b0eb14765d
#
_cell.length_a   1.000
_cell.length_b   1.000
_cell.length_c   1.000
_cell.angle_alpha   90.00
_cell.angle_beta   90.00
_cell.angle_gamma   90.00
#
_symmetry.space_group_name_H-M   'P 1'
#
loop_
_entity.id
_entity.type
_entity.pdbx_description
1 polymer ?
#
loop_
_entity_poly.entity_id
_entity_poly.type
_entity_poly.pdbx_seq_one_letter_code
_entity_poly.pdbx_strand_id
1 'polypeptide(L)'
;MAEYDKEIENIVDLDDDDELDLVALVSANANDTSQYLVFEGSDGQFYAKNVSKIEELLVYKDIDIARTHSKDLIIGTADIRGNMTTIINFDKWFGNEVLDDSEYELIILAHYGGHRLGIVVKRVEYIVNVPPETMTDNSDNDEKTSFITKVTIGQKKEMCLIFDSDKMLLDVFNTIDTKAMEDTKKIREIKNDKTVLFADDSRFIRKMAESLFNKMGLKYRMYENGQLLLEDLKYITPEEIALFITDLEMPVLGGRDVIDTIRRDKKYDGINIIVHTNMSNDNMVDSLLKAGAQDIIGKVNMLALSESIQKLMV
;
A
#
# COMPACT_ATOMS: atom_id res chain seq x y z
N MET A 1 37.66 -4.85 0.58
CA MET A 1 36.96 -4.65 1.84
C MET A 1 37.13 -3.16 2.19
N ALA A 2 36.66 -2.27 1.29
CA ALA A 2 36.73 -0.81 1.44
C ALA A 2 35.89 -0.08 0.36
N GLU A 3 34.67 -0.56 0.06
CA GLU A 3 33.81 0.06 -0.97
C GLU A 3 32.31 0.07 -0.58
N TYR A 4 31.98 -0.31 0.67
CA TYR A 4 30.58 -0.39 1.16
C TYR A 4 30.19 0.74 2.13
N ASP A 5 31.07 1.74 2.39
CA ASP A 5 30.84 2.77 3.41
C ASP A 5 30.48 4.17 2.84
N LYS A 6 29.92 4.28 1.63
CA LYS A 6 29.64 5.60 1.02
C LYS A 6 28.18 5.97 0.76
N GLU A 7 27.19 5.20 1.24
CA GLU A 7 25.76 5.48 0.97
C GLU A 7 24.89 5.62 2.21
N ILE A 8 25.43 6.08 3.34
CA ILE A 8 24.62 6.38 4.52
C ILE A 8 24.84 7.85 4.94
N GLU A 9 24.59 8.79 4.04
CA GLU A 9 24.57 10.21 4.37
C GLU A 9 23.28 10.88 3.88
N ASN A 10 22.12 10.48 4.43
CA ASN A 10 20.89 11.29 4.39
C ASN A 10 20.02 10.93 5.60
N ILE A 11 20.58 10.97 6.79
CA ILE A 11 19.81 11.05 8.02
C ILE A 11 19.66 12.54 8.31
N VAL A 12 18.48 13.07 8.11
CA VAL A 12 18.14 14.40 8.63
C VAL A 12 17.77 14.21 10.09
N ASP A 13 18.69 14.56 11.00
CA ASP A 13 18.37 14.71 12.42
C ASP A 13 17.42 15.91 12.55
N LEU A 14 16.22 15.66 13.04
CA LEU A 14 15.21 16.71 13.20
C LEU A 14 15.33 17.30 14.61
N ASP A 15 15.85 18.53 14.70
CA ASP A 15 15.70 19.38 15.87
C ASP A 15 14.33 20.07 15.84
N ASP A 16 13.82 20.54 16.99
CA ASP A 16 12.44 21.08 17.18
C ASP A 16 12.00 22.21 16.22
N ASP A 17 12.90 22.76 15.40
CA ASP A 17 12.61 23.77 14.37
C ASP A 17 12.36 23.20 12.96
N ASP A 18 12.46 21.86 12.75
CA ASP A 18 12.50 21.20 11.44
C ASP A 18 11.16 20.57 10.99
N GLU A 19 10.06 20.73 11.75
CA GLU A 19 8.72 20.19 11.37
C GLU A 19 8.27 20.63 9.95
N LEU A 20 8.66 21.85 9.54
CA LEU A 20 8.33 22.38 8.20
C LEU A 20 9.14 21.71 7.07
N ASP A 21 10.35 21.26 7.37
CA ASP A 21 11.20 20.59 6.38
C ASP A 21 10.74 19.16 6.07
N LEU A 22 10.15 18.47 7.05
CA LEU A 22 9.65 17.11 6.88
C LEU A 22 8.45 17.04 5.90
N VAL A 23 7.55 18.03 5.98
CA VAL A 23 6.41 18.16 5.05
C VAL A 23 6.90 18.41 3.61
N ALA A 24 7.92 19.25 3.45
CA ALA A 24 8.54 19.51 2.15
C ALA A 24 9.26 18.27 1.61
N LEU A 25 9.90 17.49 2.47
CA LEU A 25 10.64 16.29 2.10
C LEU A 25 9.72 15.16 1.63
N VAL A 26 8.59 14.94 2.32
CA VAL A 26 7.55 13.98 1.91
C VAL A 26 7.00 14.33 0.52
N SER A 27 6.73 15.62 0.28
CA SER A 27 6.20 16.08 -1.01
C SER A 27 7.22 15.96 -2.15
N ALA A 28 8.51 16.14 -1.85
CA ALA A 28 9.59 16.05 -2.85
C ALA A 28 9.91 14.61 -3.27
N ASN A 29 9.70 13.64 -2.38
CA ASN A 29 10.12 12.25 -2.54
C ASN A 29 8.96 11.28 -2.83
N ALA A 30 7.77 11.77 -3.12
CA ALA A 30 6.56 10.96 -3.36
C ALA A 30 6.67 9.90 -4.47
N ASN A 31 7.72 9.96 -5.30
CA ASN A 31 7.97 8.99 -6.36
C ASN A 31 9.04 7.94 -6.03
N ASP A 32 9.68 8.02 -4.86
CA ASP A 32 10.70 7.05 -4.45
C ASP A 32 10.07 5.94 -3.61
N THR A 33 9.93 4.76 -4.18
CA THR A 33 9.31 3.59 -3.53
C THR A 33 10.18 2.94 -2.47
N SER A 34 11.43 3.38 -2.30
CA SER A 34 12.36 2.88 -1.28
C SER A 34 12.35 3.70 0.01
N GLN A 35 11.69 4.87 0.03
CA GLN A 35 11.64 5.76 1.18
C GLN A 35 10.47 5.45 2.11
N TYR A 36 10.76 5.40 3.40
CA TYR A 36 9.80 5.11 4.44
C TYR A 36 9.84 6.15 5.55
N LEU A 37 8.67 6.67 5.90
CA LEU A 37 8.46 7.49 7.08
C LEU A 37 8.43 6.57 8.30
N VAL A 38 9.30 6.81 9.28
CA VAL A 38 9.41 6.04 10.51
C VAL A 38 8.87 6.85 11.68
N PHE A 39 8.04 6.22 12.49
CA PHE A 39 7.49 6.80 13.70
C PHE A 39 7.47 5.78 14.85
N GLU A 40 7.44 6.27 16.07
CA GLU A 40 7.36 5.46 17.28
C GLU A 40 5.90 5.29 17.72
N GLY A 41 5.49 4.05 18.01
CA GLY A 41 4.21 3.77 18.66
C GLY A 41 4.27 3.99 20.18
N SER A 42 3.12 3.94 20.82
CA SER A 42 3.02 4.09 22.29
C SER A 42 3.71 2.98 23.06
N ASP A 43 3.93 1.84 22.43
CA ASP A 43 4.65 0.67 22.97
C ASP A 43 6.18 0.78 22.84
N GLY A 44 6.70 1.86 22.24
CA GLY A 44 8.11 2.07 21.96
C GLY A 44 8.65 1.29 20.76
N GLN A 45 7.77 0.59 20.01
CA GLN A 45 8.13 -0.06 18.77
C GLN A 45 8.13 0.94 17.61
N PHE A 46 9.06 0.79 16.67
CA PHE A 46 9.09 1.60 15.45
C PHE A 46 8.24 0.98 14.37
N TYR A 47 7.48 1.85 13.72
CA TYR A 47 6.60 1.54 12.60
C TYR A 47 6.97 2.38 11.40
N ALA A 48 6.70 1.88 10.20
CA ALA A 48 7.01 2.62 8.99
C ALA A 48 5.90 2.53 7.95
N LYS A 49 5.80 3.59 7.16
CA LYS A 49 4.93 3.68 6.00
C LYS A 49 5.71 4.20 4.81
N ASN A 50 5.49 3.59 3.64
CA ASN A 50 6.08 4.07 2.40
C ASN A 50 5.63 5.52 2.12
N VAL A 51 6.60 6.39 1.84
CA VAL A 51 6.36 7.83 1.59
C VAL A 51 5.47 8.06 0.37
N SER A 52 5.57 7.22 -0.67
CA SER A 52 4.72 7.33 -1.86
C SER A 52 3.22 7.20 -1.55
N LYS A 53 2.87 6.52 -0.46
CA LYS A 53 1.49 6.34 0.02
C LYS A 53 1.03 7.45 0.98
N ILE A 54 1.81 8.49 1.19
CA ILE A 54 1.53 9.63 2.07
C ILE A 54 1.21 10.86 1.22
N GLU A 55 0.07 11.48 1.47
CA GLU A 55 -0.32 12.73 0.80
C GLU A 55 0.36 13.93 1.47
N GLU A 56 0.33 13.98 2.81
CA GLU A 56 0.82 15.11 3.60
C GLU A 56 0.99 14.71 5.07
N LEU A 57 1.82 15.46 5.79
CA LEU A 57 1.90 15.44 7.25
C LEU A 57 1.26 16.70 7.81
N LEU A 58 0.48 16.56 8.87
CA LEU A 58 -0.23 17.67 9.51
C LEU A 58 0.04 17.66 11.01
N VAL A 59 0.15 18.82 11.61
CA VAL A 59 0.31 18.95 13.05
C VAL A 59 -1.02 18.65 13.73
N TYR A 60 -1.06 17.64 14.61
CA TYR A 60 -2.29 17.12 15.20
C TYR A 60 -3.09 18.21 15.97
N LYS A 61 -2.40 19.01 16.77
CA LYS A 61 -3.02 20.08 17.58
C LYS A 61 -3.70 21.18 16.77
N ASP A 62 -3.32 21.34 15.49
CA ASP A 62 -3.82 22.41 14.63
C ASP A 62 -5.07 21.97 13.82
N ILE A 63 -5.45 20.70 13.94
CA ILE A 63 -6.59 20.13 13.22
C ILE A 63 -7.81 20.06 14.13
N ASP A 64 -8.90 20.74 13.72
CA ASP A 64 -10.19 20.66 14.41
C ASP A 64 -10.93 19.37 14.04
N ILE A 65 -11.05 18.46 15.00
CA ILE A 65 -11.64 17.14 14.81
C ILE A 65 -13.03 17.10 15.43
N ALA A 66 -14.04 16.94 14.59
CA ALA A 66 -15.40 16.61 15.04
C ALA A 66 -15.41 15.16 15.55
N ARG A 67 -15.22 15.00 16.88
CA ARG A 67 -15.04 13.69 17.52
C ARG A 67 -16.33 12.87 17.52
N THR A 68 -16.18 11.58 17.28
CA THR A 68 -17.27 10.61 17.46
C THR A 68 -17.27 10.05 18.87
N HIS A 69 -18.44 9.69 19.39
CA HIS A 69 -18.57 9.00 20.68
C HIS A 69 -18.53 7.47 20.56
N SER A 70 -18.25 6.96 19.37
CA SER A 70 -18.08 5.54 19.12
C SER A 70 -16.81 5.01 19.78
N LYS A 71 -16.85 3.75 20.25
CA LYS A 71 -15.68 3.03 20.73
C LYS A 71 -14.87 2.43 19.57
N ASP A 72 -15.29 2.65 18.34
CA ASP A 72 -14.66 2.12 17.14
C ASP A 72 -13.29 2.77 16.87
N LEU A 73 -12.62 2.33 15.82
CA LEU A 73 -11.29 2.81 15.46
C LEU A 73 -11.25 4.30 15.09
N ILE A 74 -12.39 4.85 14.65
CA ILE A 74 -12.51 6.23 14.19
C ILE A 74 -12.55 7.17 15.40
N ILE A 75 -11.64 8.14 15.46
CA ILE A 75 -11.66 9.23 16.45
C ILE A 75 -12.74 10.25 16.08
N GLY A 76 -12.85 10.58 14.79
CA GLY A 76 -13.75 11.60 14.28
C GLY A 76 -13.52 11.88 12.81
N THR A 77 -14.00 13.06 12.39
CA THR A 77 -13.79 13.60 11.04
C THR A 77 -13.27 15.02 11.13
N ALA A 78 -12.44 15.42 10.18
CA ALA A 78 -11.91 16.77 10.05
C ALA A 78 -12.10 17.28 8.62
N ASP A 79 -12.32 18.58 8.46
CA ASP A 79 -12.23 19.23 7.15
C ASP A 79 -10.78 19.62 6.90
N ILE A 80 -10.12 18.91 5.99
CA ILE A 80 -8.75 19.20 5.59
C ILE A 80 -8.77 19.75 4.17
N ARG A 81 -8.61 21.09 4.07
CA ARG A 81 -8.61 21.83 2.79
C ARG A 81 -9.87 21.59 1.95
N GLY A 82 -11.04 21.63 2.58
CA GLY A 82 -12.35 21.43 1.92
C GLY A 82 -12.70 19.96 1.66
N ASN A 83 -11.91 19.00 2.18
CA ASN A 83 -12.20 17.58 2.05
C ASN A 83 -12.43 16.96 3.43
N MET A 84 -13.58 16.32 3.59
CA MET A 84 -13.90 15.57 4.81
C MET A 84 -13.00 14.34 4.91
N THR A 85 -12.21 14.29 5.97
CA THR A 85 -11.21 13.25 6.21
C THR A 85 -11.55 12.47 7.47
N THR A 86 -11.58 11.16 7.39
CA THR A 86 -11.73 10.28 8.55
C THR A 86 -10.43 10.24 9.34
N ILE A 87 -10.51 10.46 10.66
CA ILE A 87 -9.35 10.47 11.55
C ILE A 87 -9.36 9.23 12.45
N ILE A 88 -8.25 8.53 12.51
CA ILE A 88 -8.03 7.38 13.37
C ILE A 88 -6.77 7.54 14.22
N ASN A 89 -6.66 6.78 15.30
CA ASN A 89 -5.43 6.67 16.08
C ASN A 89 -4.70 5.37 15.71
N PHE A 90 -3.41 5.49 15.36
CA PHE A 90 -2.59 4.36 14.95
C PHE A 90 -2.48 3.31 16.05
N ASP A 91 -2.15 3.73 17.29
CA ASP A 91 -1.96 2.83 18.42
C ASP A 91 -3.23 2.03 18.71
N LYS A 92 -4.39 2.70 18.69
CA LYS A 92 -5.68 2.03 18.85
C LYS A 92 -5.94 1.00 17.76
N TRP A 93 -5.63 1.33 16.50
CA TRP A 93 -5.81 0.40 15.40
C TRP A 93 -4.84 -0.78 15.52
N PHE A 94 -3.58 -0.51 15.85
CA PHE A 94 -2.57 -1.56 15.96
C PHE A 94 -2.86 -2.49 17.17
N GLY A 95 -3.45 -1.96 18.22
CA GLY A 95 -3.78 -2.67 19.46
C GLY A 95 -2.88 -2.30 20.63
N ASN A 96 -2.15 -1.20 20.50
CA ASN A 96 -1.32 -0.61 21.53
C ASN A 96 -2.17 0.18 22.53
N GLU A 97 -1.59 0.57 23.65
CA GLU A 97 -2.20 1.49 24.61
C GLU A 97 -2.35 2.88 23.98
N VAL A 98 -3.53 3.48 24.12
CA VAL A 98 -3.78 4.84 23.61
C VAL A 98 -3.29 5.84 24.67
N LEU A 99 -2.40 6.74 24.26
CA LEU A 99 -1.87 7.82 25.11
C LEU A 99 -2.88 8.97 25.24
N ASP A 100 -2.57 9.92 26.11
CA ASP A 100 -3.33 11.18 26.15
C ASP A 100 -3.15 11.96 24.83
N ASP A 101 -4.18 12.69 24.43
CA ASP A 101 -4.18 13.46 23.17
C ASP A 101 -2.98 14.42 23.03
N SER A 102 -2.47 14.94 24.15
CA SER A 102 -1.33 15.86 24.18
C SER A 102 0.02 15.20 23.85
N GLU A 103 0.06 13.87 23.80
CA GLU A 103 1.26 13.10 23.47
C GLU A 103 1.35 12.74 21.98
N TYR A 104 0.30 13.03 21.23
CA TYR A 104 0.29 12.84 19.78
C TYR A 104 0.64 14.16 19.07
N GLU A 105 1.57 14.12 18.14
CA GLU A 105 2.10 15.30 17.48
C GLU A 105 1.60 15.46 16.05
N LEU A 106 1.50 14.38 15.29
CA LEU A 106 1.28 14.44 13.86
C LEU A 106 0.10 13.58 13.37
N ILE A 107 -0.44 13.98 12.22
CA ILE A 107 -1.35 13.18 11.42
C ILE A 107 -0.67 12.86 10.09
N ILE A 108 -0.55 11.59 9.78
CA ILE A 108 -0.17 11.12 8.44
C ILE A 108 -1.44 11.10 7.59
N LEU A 109 -1.53 12.00 6.62
CA LEU A 109 -2.65 12.02 5.67
C LEU A 109 -2.34 11.09 4.51
N ALA A 110 -3.26 10.19 4.23
CA ALA A 110 -3.12 9.25 3.14
C ALA A 110 -4.44 9.12 2.36
N HIS A 111 -4.33 8.85 1.06
CA HIS A 111 -5.48 8.71 0.18
C HIS A 111 -5.57 7.26 -0.32
N TYR A 112 -6.72 6.63 -0.11
CA TYR A 112 -6.96 5.23 -0.46
C TYR A 112 -8.32 5.06 -1.14
N GLY A 113 -8.33 4.68 -2.41
CA GLY A 113 -9.54 4.26 -3.11
C GLY A 113 -10.71 5.26 -3.06
N GLY A 114 -10.42 6.57 -3.10
CA GLY A 114 -11.42 7.62 -2.96
C GLY A 114 -11.72 8.04 -1.51
N HIS A 115 -11.10 7.38 -0.50
CA HIS A 115 -11.20 7.76 0.90
C HIS A 115 -9.94 8.46 1.38
N ARG A 116 -10.10 9.57 2.11
CA ARG A 116 -8.99 10.22 2.81
C ARG A 116 -8.99 9.76 4.27
N LEU A 117 -7.81 9.34 4.71
CA LEU A 117 -7.57 8.83 6.05
C LEU A 117 -6.45 9.62 6.70
N GLY A 118 -6.73 10.23 7.86
CA GLY A 118 -5.73 10.84 8.73
C GLY A 118 -5.38 9.87 9.85
N ILE A 119 -4.13 9.48 9.93
CA ILE A 119 -3.61 8.53 10.91
C ILE A 119 -2.84 9.32 11.96
N VAL A 120 -3.39 9.44 13.16
CA VAL A 120 -2.73 10.10 14.30
C VAL A 120 -1.62 9.21 14.80
N VAL A 121 -0.42 9.76 14.89
CA VAL A 121 0.79 9.10 15.39
C VAL A 121 1.44 9.93 16.49
N LYS A 122 2.19 9.26 17.40
CA LYS A 122 2.84 9.91 18.51
C LYS A 122 3.85 10.93 18.01
N ARG A 123 4.86 10.50 17.28
CA ARG A 123 5.92 11.34 16.73
C ARG A 123 6.52 10.67 15.50
N VAL A 124 6.84 11.44 14.49
CA VAL A 124 7.64 10.98 13.36
C VAL A 124 9.13 11.18 13.72
N GLU A 125 9.92 10.13 13.52
CA GLU A 125 11.34 10.16 13.85
C GLU A 125 12.19 10.52 12.62
N TYR A 126 11.99 9.78 11.52
CA TYR A 126 12.88 9.90 10.35
C TYR A 126 12.18 9.51 9.05
N ILE A 127 12.74 9.98 7.93
CA ILE A 127 12.56 9.36 6.63
C ILE A 127 13.83 8.57 6.33
N VAL A 128 13.67 7.28 6.06
CA VAL A 128 14.78 6.37 5.81
C VAL A 128 14.64 5.68 4.46
N ASN A 129 15.76 5.41 3.82
CA ASN A 129 15.78 4.53 2.66
C ASN A 129 15.89 3.07 3.14
N VAL A 130 14.91 2.24 2.80
CA VAL A 130 14.88 0.82 3.16
C VAL A 130 15.14 0.00 1.91
N PRO A 131 16.34 -0.56 1.76
CA PRO A 131 16.64 -1.44 0.65
C PRO A 131 15.73 -2.67 0.68
N PRO A 132 15.08 -3.03 -0.43
CA PRO A 132 14.11 -4.13 -0.48
C PRO A 132 14.65 -5.47 0.01
N GLU A 133 15.92 -5.75 -0.23
CA GLU A 133 16.61 -6.94 0.21
C GLU A 133 16.77 -7.06 1.74
N THR A 134 16.52 -5.97 2.46
CA THR A 134 16.51 -5.94 3.93
C THR A 134 15.14 -6.19 4.55
N MET A 135 14.10 -6.22 3.73
CA MET A 135 12.74 -6.49 4.16
C MET A 135 12.50 -8.00 4.30
N THR A 136 11.91 -8.38 5.41
CA THR A 136 11.49 -9.77 5.66
C THR A 136 9.97 -9.80 5.76
N ASP A 137 9.33 -10.69 5.02
CA ASP A 137 7.89 -10.93 5.13
C ASP A 137 7.54 -11.37 6.57
N ASN A 138 6.63 -10.66 7.20
CA ASN A 138 6.13 -10.98 8.55
C ASN A 138 4.69 -11.49 8.53
N SER A 139 4.17 -11.65 7.41
CA SER A 139 2.76 -11.87 7.14
C SER A 139 2.16 -13.12 7.81
N ASP A 140 2.96 -14.10 8.23
CA ASP A 140 2.49 -15.28 8.96
C ASP A 140 2.25 -15.02 10.45
N ASN A 141 2.82 -13.95 10.99
CA ASN A 141 2.79 -13.67 12.42
C ASN A 141 1.77 -12.58 12.80
N ASP A 142 1.55 -11.59 11.93
CA ASP A 142 0.64 -10.48 12.18
C ASP A 142 -0.01 -9.98 10.88
N GLU A 143 -1.34 -9.91 10.87
CA GLU A 143 -2.11 -9.45 9.69
C GLU A 143 -1.99 -7.93 9.44
N LYS A 144 -1.54 -7.16 10.42
CA LYS A 144 -1.38 -5.70 10.33
C LYS A 144 0.00 -5.27 9.86
N THR A 145 0.95 -6.20 9.76
CA THR A 145 2.33 -5.94 9.36
C THR A 145 2.64 -6.68 8.06
N SER A 146 3.03 -5.93 7.01
CA SER A 146 3.46 -6.53 5.75
C SER A 146 4.90 -7.04 5.84
N PHE A 147 5.82 -6.19 6.32
CA PHE A 147 7.25 -6.51 6.37
C PHE A 147 7.88 -6.09 7.70
N ILE A 148 8.98 -6.74 8.03
CA ILE A 148 9.89 -6.30 9.09
C ILE A 148 11.23 -5.93 8.45
N THR A 149 11.83 -4.86 8.93
CA THR A 149 13.16 -4.43 8.54
C THR A 149 13.95 -3.92 9.72
N LYS A 150 15.24 -3.61 9.54
CA LYS A 150 16.06 -2.91 10.52
C LYS A 150 16.41 -1.55 9.98
N VAL A 151 16.08 -0.52 10.73
CA VAL A 151 16.42 0.88 10.43
C VAL A 151 17.49 1.38 11.39
N THR A 152 18.31 2.31 10.93
CA THR A 152 19.28 2.97 11.80
C THR A 152 18.65 4.24 12.35
N ILE A 153 18.47 4.31 13.66
CA ILE A 153 17.94 5.47 14.37
C ILE A 153 19.04 6.01 15.28
N GLY A 154 19.57 7.19 14.97
CA GLY A 154 20.78 7.70 15.59
C GLY A 154 21.98 6.75 15.35
N GLN A 155 22.50 6.13 16.42
CA GLN A 155 23.63 5.19 16.34
C GLN A 155 23.20 3.71 16.51
N LYS A 156 21.91 3.43 16.60
CA LYS A 156 21.40 2.09 16.87
C LYS A 156 20.63 1.53 15.68
N LYS A 157 20.73 0.22 15.49
CA LYS A 157 19.85 -0.53 14.57
C LYS A 157 18.64 -1.04 15.34
N GLU A 158 17.48 -0.54 14.98
CA GLU A 158 16.21 -0.89 15.60
C GLU A 158 15.33 -1.70 14.63
N MET A 159 14.50 -2.58 15.20
CA MET A 159 13.49 -3.29 14.41
C MET A 159 12.35 -2.34 14.07
N CYS A 160 11.92 -2.37 12.82
CA CYS A 160 10.84 -1.54 12.31
C CYS A 160 9.80 -2.39 11.59
N LEU A 161 8.53 -2.18 11.93
CA LEU A 161 7.40 -2.89 11.35
C LEU A 161 6.77 -2.02 10.25
N ILE A 162 6.76 -2.50 9.02
CA ILE A 162 6.06 -1.85 7.90
C ILE A 162 4.62 -2.33 7.93
N PHE A 163 3.69 -1.47 8.37
CA PHE A 163 2.30 -1.84 8.55
C PHE A 163 1.51 -1.90 7.23
N ASP A 164 0.53 -2.80 7.18
CA ASP A 164 -0.36 -2.98 6.03
C ASP A 164 -1.46 -1.92 6.04
N SER A 165 -1.32 -0.90 5.21
CA SER A 165 -2.27 0.20 5.12
C SER A 165 -3.58 -0.18 4.40
N ASP A 166 -3.58 -1.21 3.57
CA ASP A 166 -4.81 -1.71 2.94
C ASP A 166 -5.65 -2.47 3.97
N LYS A 167 -5.00 -3.22 4.87
CA LYS A 167 -5.65 -3.83 6.03
C LYS A 167 -6.25 -2.77 6.96
N MET A 168 -5.50 -1.67 7.23
CA MET A 168 -6.00 -0.55 8.03
C MET A 168 -7.26 0.05 7.42
N LEU A 169 -7.24 0.33 6.12
CA LEU A 169 -8.37 0.89 5.39
C LEU A 169 -9.64 0.04 5.56
N LEU A 170 -9.49 -1.26 5.43
CA LEU A 170 -10.61 -2.20 5.57
C LEU A 170 -11.15 -2.27 6.99
N ASP A 171 -10.28 -2.30 7.98
CA ASP A 171 -10.70 -2.32 9.39
C ASP A 171 -11.46 -1.04 9.78
N VAL A 172 -11.07 0.10 9.19
CA VAL A 172 -11.72 1.40 9.45
C VAL A 172 -13.05 1.51 8.72
N PHE A 173 -13.11 1.07 7.47
CA PHE A 173 -14.30 1.22 6.62
C PHE A 173 -15.09 -0.09 6.47
N ASN A 174 -15.18 -0.89 7.52
CA ASN A 174 -15.82 -2.21 7.63
C ASN A 174 -17.15 -2.40 6.87
N THR A 175 -17.77 -1.32 6.42
CA THR A 175 -19.02 -1.33 5.65
C THR A 175 -18.82 -1.58 4.15
N ILE A 176 -17.60 -1.50 3.64
CA ILE A 176 -17.35 -1.62 2.21
C ILE A 176 -17.38 -3.10 1.79
N ASP A 177 -16.97 -4.02 2.68
CA ASP A 177 -16.73 -5.41 2.29
C ASP A 177 -17.83 -6.42 2.65
N THR A 178 -18.63 -6.20 3.67
CA THR A 178 -19.73 -7.11 4.00
C THR A 178 -20.77 -7.17 2.87
N LYS A 179 -21.06 -6.05 2.20
CA LYS A 179 -21.92 -6.03 1.02
C LYS A 179 -21.23 -6.62 -0.23
N ALA A 180 -19.94 -6.36 -0.42
CA ALA A 180 -19.18 -6.93 -1.55
C ALA A 180 -18.98 -8.45 -1.41
N MET A 181 -18.81 -8.96 -0.18
CA MET A 181 -18.78 -10.40 0.07
C MET A 181 -20.16 -11.07 -0.02
N GLU A 182 -21.25 -10.36 0.30
CA GLU A 182 -22.62 -10.88 0.11
C GLU A 182 -23.02 -10.95 -1.36
N ASP A 183 -22.52 -10.08 -2.23
CA ASP A 183 -22.74 -10.12 -3.69
C ASP A 183 -21.94 -11.24 -4.42
N THR A 184 -21.26 -12.12 -3.67
CA THR A 184 -20.52 -13.27 -4.24
C THR A 184 -21.38 -14.23 -5.08
N LYS A 185 -22.70 -14.10 -5.04
CA LYS A 185 -23.64 -14.83 -5.92
C LYS A 185 -23.53 -14.44 -7.40
N LYS A 186 -22.88 -13.32 -7.71
CA LYS A 186 -22.66 -12.85 -9.09
C LYS A 186 -21.34 -13.33 -9.70
N ILE A 187 -20.44 -13.85 -8.87
CA ILE A 187 -19.14 -14.36 -9.34
C ILE A 187 -19.40 -15.67 -10.12
N ARG A 188 -18.98 -15.67 -11.37
CA ARG A 188 -19.11 -16.84 -12.25
C ARG A 188 -17.79 -17.56 -12.34
N GLU A 189 -17.85 -18.89 -12.35
CA GLU A 189 -16.71 -19.73 -12.65
C GLU A 189 -16.27 -19.53 -14.11
N ILE A 190 -14.97 -19.38 -14.32
CA ILE A 190 -14.35 -19.23 -15.65
C ILE A 190 -13.61 -20.53 -15.95
N LYS A 191 -13.99 -21.21 -17.01
CA LYS A 191 -13.25 -22.37 -17.50
C LYS A 191 -12.09 -21.91 -18.37
N ASN A 192 -10.93 -21.75 -17.76
CA ASN A 192 -9.69 -21.37 -18.44
C ASN A 192 -8.52 -22.14 -17.80
N ASP A 193 -7.66 -22.74 -18.63
CA ASP A 193 -6.50 -23.50 -18.16
C ASP A 193 -5.24 -22.66 -17.96
N LYS A 194 -5.28 -21.39 -18.38
CA LYS A 194 -4.17 -20.46 -18.24
C LYS A 194 -4.11 -19.85 -16.84
N THR A 195 -2.98 -19.26 -16.50
CA THR A 195 -2.65 -18.74 -15.17
C THR A 195 -2.81 -17.22 -15.11
N VAL A 196 -3.48 -16.70 -14.10
CA VAL A 196 -3.48 -15.28 -13.72
C VAL A 196 -2.23 -15.01 -12.91
N LEU A 197 -1.46 -13.99 -13.28
CA LEU A 197 -0.29 -13.53 -12.53
C LEU A 197 -0.68 -12.25 -11.78
N PHE A 198 -0.62 -12.29 -10.44
CA PHE A 198 -1.09 -11.23 -9.56
C PHE A 198 0.05 -10.73 -8.67
N ALA A 199 0.37 -9.43 -8.75
CA ALA A 199 1.37 -8.79 -7.90
C ALA A 199 0.77 -7.67 -7.07
N ASP A 200 0.99 -7.72 -5.75
CA ASP A 200 0.54 -6.72 -4.78
C ASP A 200 1.37 -6.86 -3.49
N ASP A 201 1.83 -5.76 -2.90
CA ASP A 201 2.65 -5.78 -1.69
C ASP A 201 1.81 -6.06 -0.43
N SER A 202 0.51 -5.75 -0.44
CA SER A 202 -0.40 -6.05 0.65
C SER A 202 -0.76 -7.54 0.66
N ARG A 203 -0.33 -8.23 1.71
CA ARG A 203 -0.76 -9.62 1.93
C ARG A 203 -2.26 -9.76 2.04
N PHE A 204 -2.90 -8.78 2.68
CA PHE A 204 -4.34 -8.80 2.86
C PHE A 204 -5.05 -8.79 1.50
N ILE A 205 -4.61 -7.93 0.57
CA ILE A 205 -5.14 -7.88 -0.80
C ILE A 205 -4.85 -9.19 -1.54
N ARG A 206 -3.64 -9.75 -1.41
CA ARG A 206 -3.31 -11.05 -2.01
C ARG A 206 -4.25 -12.16 -1.51
N LYS A 207 -4.55 -12.25 -0.20
CA LYS A 207 -5.51 -13.21 0.36
C LYS A 207 -6.94 -12.99 -0.17
N MET A 208 -7.39 -11.74 -0.31
CA MET A 208 -8.70 -11.43 -0.90
C MET A 208 -8.77 -11.86 -2.36
N ALA A 209 -7.75 -11.53 -3.14
CA ALA A 209 -7.65 -11.94 -4.55
C ALA A 209 -7.60 -13.47 -4.69
N GLU A 210 -6.84 -14.16 -3.83
CA GLU A 210 -6.80 -15.63 -3.79
C GLU A 210 -8.17 -16.22 -3.53
N SER A 211 -8.92 -15.71 -2.55
CA SER A 211 -10.30 -16.14 -2.29
C SER A 211 -11.20 -15.90 -3.50
N LEU A 212 -11.05 -14.76 -4.18
CA LEU A 212 -11.79 -14.45 -5.41
C LEU A 212 -11.45 -15.42 -6.52
N PHE A 213 -10.17 -15.65 -6.81
CA PHE A 213 -9.71 -16.52 -7.89
C PHE A 213 -10.12 -17.97 -7.68
N ASN A 214 -10.07 -18.45 -6.43
CA ASN A 214 -10.58 -19.78 -6.06
C ASN A 214 -12.08 -19.91 -6.36
N LYS A 215 -12.89 -18.89 -6.03
CA LYS A 215 -14.33 -18.86 -6.36
C LYS A 215 -14.60 -18.81 -7.86
N MET A 216 -13.72 -18.16 -8.63
CA MET A 216 -13.80 -18.08 -10.08
C MET A 216 -13.23 -19.33 -10.78
N GLY A 217 -12.63 -20.28 -10.05
CA GLY A 217 -12.02 -21.49 -10.60
C GLY A 217 -10.75 -21.22 -11.40
N LEU A 218 -10.04 -20.10 -11.13
CA LEU A 218 -8.87 -19.67 -11.87
C LEU A 218 -7.60 -20.32 -11.32
N LYS A 219 -6.65 -20.62 -12.20
CA LYS A 219 -5.25 -20.86 -11.82
C LYS A 219 -4.56 -19.52 -11.63
N TYR A 220 -3.75 -19.37 -10.59
CA TYR A 220 -3.06 -18.12 -10.30
C TYR A 220 -1.68 -18.34 -9.68
N ARG A 221 -0.84 -17.30 -9.79
CA ARG A 221 0.39 -17.15 -9.02
C ARG A 221 0.40 -15.75 -8.39
N MET A 222 0.85 -15.67 -7.14
CA MET A 222 0.88 -14.46 -6.34
C MET A 222 2.31 -14.00 -6.13
N TYR A 223 2.55 -12.69 -6.21
CA TYR A 223 3.87 -12.07 -6.03
C TYR A 223 3.74 -10.87 -5.09
N GLU A 224 4.74 -10.62 -4.28
CA GLU A 224 4.79 -9.51 -3.32
C GLU A 224 5.30 -8.20 -3.95
N ASN A 225 5.87 -8.27 -5.14
CA ASN A 225 6.35 -7.13 -5.89
C ASN A 225 6.47 -7.46 -7.38
N GLY A 226 6.67 -6.41 -8.18
CA GLY A 226 6.77 -6.55 -9.62
C GLY A 226 8.01 -7.32 -10.09
N GLN A 227 9.11 -7.26 -9.34
CA GLN A 227 10.33 -7.96 -9.73
C GLN A 227 10.14 -9.48 -9.69
N LEU A 228 9.55 -10.01 -8.62
CA LEU A 228 9.27 -11.44 -8.50
C LEU A 228 8.34 -11.93 -9.62
N LEU A 229 7.35 -11.11 -10.01
CA LEU A 229 6.51 -11.42 -11.16
C LEU A 229 7.33 -11.49 -12.45
N LEU A 230 8.17 -10.49 -12.73
CA LEU A 230 9.00 -10.48 -13.95
C LEU A 230 10.05 -11.57 -13.99
N GLU A 231 10.60 -11.95 -12.84
CA GLU A 231 11.54 -13.06 -12.74
C GLU A 231 10.90 -14.41 -13.09
N ASP A 232 9.64 -14.61 -12.66
CA ASP A 232 8.90 -15.85 -12.94
C ASP A 232 8.51 -15.99 -14.41
N LEU A 233 8.45 -14.87 -15.17
CA LEU A 233 8.23 -14.89 -16.63
C LEU A 233 9.34 -15.64 -17.40
N LYS A 234 10.47 -15.92 -16.78
CA LYS A 234 11.53 -16.76 -17.38
C LYS A 234 11.12 -18.24 -17.46
N TYR A 235 10.12 -18.63 -16.67
CA TYR A 235 9.69 -20.02 -16.50
C TYR A 235 8.26 -20.29 -16.99
N ILE A 236 7.57 -19.28 -17.51
CA ILE A 236 6.20 -19.37 -18.00
C ILE A 236 6.16 -18.87 -19.45
N THR A 237 5.56 -19.66 -20.34
CA THR A 237 5.35 -19.23 -21.72
C THR A 237 4.15 -18.27 -21.82
N PRO A 238 4.13 -17.34 -22.79
CA PRO A 238 3.02 -16.41 -22.96
C PRO A 238 1.67 -17.12 -23.14
N GLU A 239 1.65 -18.29 -23.76
CA GLU A 239 0.46 -19.11 -24.00
C GLU A 239 -0.18 -19.63 -22.70
N GLU A 240 0.62 -19.78 -21.64
CA GLU A 240 0.17 -20.22 -20.31
C GLU A 240 -0.40 -19.09 -19.47
N ILE A 241 -0.20 -17.81 -19.88
CA ILE A 241 -0.66 -16.64 -19.15
C ILE A 241 -2.05 -16.23 -19.63
N ALA A 242 -2.99 -16.11 -18.69
CA ALA A 242 -4.33 -15.62 -18.94
C ALA A 242 -4.40 -14.08 -18.88
N LEU A 243 -3.80 -13.52 -17.83
CA LEU A 243 -3.97 -12.12 -17.44
C LEU A 243 -2.86 -11.72 -16.47
N PHE A 244 -2.39 -10.47 -16.57
CA PHE A 244 -1.59 -9.82 -15.55
C PHE A 244 -2.47 -8.90 -14.71
N ILE A 245 -2.30 -8.95 -13.40
CA ILE A 245 -2.91 -7.99 -12.47
C ILE A 245 -1.80 -7.48 -11.58
N THR A 246 -1.64 -6.17 -11.48
CA THR A 246 -0.56 -5.57 -10.70
C THR A 246 -1.03 -4.34 -9.92
N ASP A 247 -0.58 -4.22 -8.66
CA ASP A 247 -0.60 -2.94 -7.98
C ASP A 247 0.42 -1.99 -8.60
N LEU A 248 0.22 -0.69 -8.42
CA LEU A 248 1.16 0.34 -8.86
C LEU A 248 2.29 0.55 -7.88
N GLU A 249 1.96 0.57 -6.61
CA GLU A 249 2.88 0.96 -5.54
C GLU A 249 3.35 -0.24 -4.75
N MET A 250 4.41 -0.85 -5.23
CA MET A 250 5.06 -2.00 -4.59
C MET A 250 6.54 -1.68 -4.34
N PRO A 251 7.14 -2.21 -3.25
CA PRO A 251 8.58 -2.15 -3.06
C PRO A 251 9.32 -2.90 -4.18
N VAL A 252 10.58 -2.59 -4.36
CA VAL A 252 11.51 -3.20 -5.35
C VAL A 252 11.19 -2.75 -6.78
N LEU A 253 10.00 -3.11 -7.30
CA LEU A 253 9.55 -2.76 -8.64
C LEU A 253 8.04 -2.54 -8.64
N GLY A 254 7.63 -1.30 -8.96
CA GLY A 254 6.23 -0.91 -9.04
C GLY A 254 5.52 -1.40 -10.30
N GLY A 255 4.18 -1.37 -10.28
CA GLY A 255 3.36 -1.86 -11.39
C GLY A 255 3.56 -1.10 -12.69
N ARG A 256 3.94 0.17 -12.64
CA ARG A 256 4.25 0.93 -13.86
C ARG A 256 5.42 0.29 -14.61
N ASP A 257 6.50 -0.03 -13.92
CA ASP A 257 7.67 -0.67 -14.52
C ASP A 257 7.36 -2.09 -15.00
N VAL A 258 6.46 -2.80 -14.29
CA VAL A 258 5.94 -4.10 -14.75
C VAL A 258 5.24 -3.95 -16.09
N ILE A 259 4.30 -3.00 -16.23
CA ILE A 259 3.57 -2.75 -17.48
C ILE A 259 4.54 -2.40 -18.61
N ASP A 260 5.44 -1.44 -18.38
CA ASP A 260 6.39 -0.98 -19.38
C ASP A 260 7.33 -2.12 -19.83
N THR A 261 7.74 -3.00 -18.89
CA THR A 261 8.59 -4.15 -19.21
C THR A 261 7.84 -5.21 -20.02
N ILE A 262 6.61 -5.53 -19.65
CA ILE A 262 5.77 -6.49 -20.37
C ILE A 262 5.48 -5.97 -21.78
N ARG A 263 5.16 -4.68 -21.96
CA ARG A 263 4.82 -4.10 -23.26
C ARG A 263 6.01 -3.85 -24.17
N ARG A 264 7.26 -3.86 -23.66
CA ARG A 264 8.48 -3.85 -24.50
C ARG A 264 8.72 -5.18 -25.20
N ASP A 265 8.25 -6.29 -24.64
CA ASP A 265 8.43 -7.62 -25.23
C ASP A 265 7.16 -8.05 -25.97
N LYS A 266 7.22 -7.97 -27.30
CA LYS A 266 6.10 -8.24 -28.22
C LYS A 266 5.42 -9.59 -28.01
N LYS A 267 6.10 -10.57 -27.39
CA LYS A 267 5.49 -11.88 -27.13
C LYS A 267 4.32 -11.81 -26.14
N TYR A 268 4.20 -10.72 -25.37
CA TYR A 268 3.09 -10.48 -24.41
C TYR A 268 2.03 -9.50 -24.92
N ASP A 269 2.11 -8.99 -26.18
CA ASP A 269 1.19 -7.96 -26.71
C ASP A 269 -0.28 -8.38 -26.63
N GLY A 270 -0.57 -9.67 -26.78
CA GLY A 270 -1.95 -10.21 -26.72
C GLY A 270 -2.49 -10.49 -25.31
N ILE A 271 -1.69 -10.25 -24.26
CA ILE A 271 -2.10 -10.55 -22.89
C ILE A 271 -2.59 -9.29 -22.20
N ASN A 272 -3.80 -9.34 -21.63
CA ASN A 272 -4.40 -8.21 -20.94
C ASN A 272 -3.67 -7.91 -19.62
N ILE A 273 -3.67 -6.63 -19.20
CA ILE A 273 -3.15 -6.15 -17.91
C ILE A 273 -4.26 -5.36 -17.21
N ILE A 274 -4.59 -5.75 -15.98
CA ILE A 274 -5.40 -4.96 -15.05
C ILE A 274 -4.47 -4.30 -14.05
N VAL A 275 -4.65 -3.01 -13.80
CA VAL A 275 -4.02 -2.33 -12.67
C VAL A 275 -5.00 -2.35 -11.50
N HIS A 276 -4.55 -2.85 -10.35
CA HIS A 276 -5.34 -2.98 -9.13
C HIS A 276 -4.75 -2.09 -8.04
N THR A 277 -5.23 -0.85 -7.94
CA THR A 277 -4.60 0.17 -7.10
C THR A 277 -5.61 1.03 -6.36
N ASN A 278 -5.21 1.55 -5.20
CA ASN A 278 -5.98 2.55 -4.48
C ASN A 278 -5.72 3.99 -4.96
N MET A 279 -4.66 4.20 -5.73
CA MET A 279 -4.34 5.51 -6.28
C MET A 279 -4.84 5.62 -7.71
N SER A 280 -5.85 6.46 -7.91
CA SER A 280 -6.32 6.80 -9.25
C SER A 280 -6.82 8.25 -9.30
N ASN A 281 -6.17 9.06 -10.11
CA ASN A 281 -6.73 10.30 -10.63
C ASN A 281 -6.83 10.20 -12.15
N ASP A 282 -7.66 11.03 -12.76
CA ASP A 282 -7.95 10.94 -14.21
C ASP A 282 -6.69 10.96 -15.06
N ASN A 283 -5.69 11.77 -14.73
CA ASN A 283 -4.42 11.84 -15.46
C ASN A 283 -3.61 10.55 -15.35
N MET A 284 -3.61 9.91 -14.18
CA MET A 284 -2.94 8.63 -13.95
C MET A 284 -3.64 7.51 -14.73
N VAL A 285 -4.97 7.45 -14.67
CA VAL A 285 -5.77 6.48 -15.44
C VAL A 285 -5.45 6.57 -16.92
N ASP A 286 -5.48 7.77 -17.52
CA ASP A 286 -5.13 7.98 -18.91
C ASP A 286 -3.69 7.54 -19.24
N SER A 287 -2.75 7.81 -18.34
CA SER A 287 -1.34 7.42 -18.50
C SER A 287 -1.16 5.91 -18.50
N LEU A 288 -1.87 5.19 -17.61
CA LEU A 288 -1.79 3.74 -17.51
C LEU A 288 -2.44 3.02 -18.69
N LEU A 289 -3.58 3.52 -19.16
CA LEU A 289 -4.22 3.01 -20.37
C LEU A 289 -3.32 3.19 -21.58
N LYS A 290 -2.65 4.37 -21.71
CA LYS A 290 -1.66 4.62 -22.79
C LYS A 290 -0.43 3.74 -22.66
N ALA A 291 -0.05 3.34 -21.44
CA ALA A 291 1.06 2.41 -21.22
C ALA A 291 0.71 0.96 -21.58
N GLY A 292 -0.57 0.65 -21.77
CA GLY A 292 -1.03 -0.67 -22.24
C GLY A 292 -1.80 -1.47 -21.20
N ALA A 293 -2.26 -0.86 -20.09
CA ALA A 293 -3.28 -1.47 -19.23
C ALA A 293 -4.65 -1.48 -19.95
N GLN A 294 -5.46 -2.49 -19.71
CA GLN A 294 -6.81 -2.62 -20.26
C GLN A 294 -7.89 -2.15 -19.30
N ASP A 295 -7.60 -2.19 -17.99
CA ASP A 295 -8.53 -1.73 -16.96
C ASP A 295 -7.78 -1.30 -15.70
N ILE A 296 -8.39 -0.40 -14.93
CA ILE A 296 -7.88 0.07 -13.63
C ILE A 296 -8.97 -0.09 -12.59
N ILE A 297 -8.71 -0.87 -11.56
CA ILE A 297 -9.68 -1.25 -10.53
C ILE A 297 -9.14 -0.86 -9.15
N GLY A 298 -10.00 -0.28 -8.32
CA GLY A 298 -9.67 0.01 -6.91
C GLY A 298 -9.51 -1.27 -6.08
N LYS A 299 -8.47 -1.37 -5.26
CA LYS A 299 -8.10 -2.57 -4.49
C LYS A 299 -9.22 -3.13 -3.60
N VAL A 300 -10.08 -2.29 -3.08
CA VAL A 300 -11.17 -2.70 -2.18
C VAL A 300 -12.39 -3.22 -2.95
N ASN A 301 -12.43 -3.08 -4.28
CA ASN A 301 -13.57 -3.47 -5.10
C ASN A 301 -13.38 -4.82 -5.80
N MET A 302 -13.41 -5.90 -5.01
CA MET A 302 -13.26 -7.27 -5.54
C MET A 302 -14.37 -7.67 -6.52
N LEU A 303 -15.56 -7.07 -6.42
CA LEU A 303 -16.64 -7.32 -7.39
C LEU A 303 -16.26 -6.73 -8.75
N ALA A 304 -15.84 -5.46 -8.81
CA ALA A 304 -15.39 -4.84 -10.05
C ALA A 304 -14.18 -5.57 -10.64
N LEU A 305 -13.25 -6.05 -9.79
CA LEU A 305 -12.14 -6.87 -10.24
C LEU A 305 -12.65 -8.15 -10.90
N SER A 306 -13.62 -8.84 -10.30
CA SER A 306 -14.23 -10.05 -10.88
C SER A 306 -14.92 -9.80 -12.22
N GLU A 307 -15.62 -8.68 -12.35
CA GLU A 307 -16.29 -8.26 -13.59
C GLU A 307 -15.28 -7.94 -14.70
N SER A 308 -14.19 -7.24 -14.36
CA SER A 308 -13.11 -6.94 -15.30
C SER A 308 -12.41 -8.22 -15.78
N ILE A 309 -12.09 -9.13 -14.87
CA ILE A 309 -11.49 -10.42 -15.21
C ILE A 309 -12.43 -11.19 -16.16
N GLN A 310 -13.72 -11.27 -15.85
CA GLN A 310 -14.71 -11.95 -16.70
C GLN A 310 -14.75 -11.34 -18.11
N LYS A 311 -14.74 -10.00 -18.21
CA LYS A 311 -14.76 -9.28 -19.48
C LYS A 311 -13.50 -9.53 -20.33
N LEU A 312 -12.33 -9.65 -19.70
CA LEU A 312 -11.05 -9.73 -20.38
C LEU A 312 -10.59 -11.17 -20.65
N MET A 313 -11.19 -12.18 -20.01
CA MET A 313 -10.87 -13.60 -20.18
C MET A 313 -11.91 -14.39 -21.00
N VAL A 314 -13.02 -13.78 -21.36
CA VAL A 314 -14.05 -14.32 -22.25
C VAL A 314 -13.93 -13.60 -23.58
#